data_82eeb32c7401bf0aea883ef5487d1434
#
_entry.id   82eeb32c7401bf0aea883ef5487d1434
#
_cell.length_a   1.000
_cell.length_b   1.000
_cell.length_c   1.000
_cell.angle_alpha   90.00
_cell.angle_beta   90.00
_cell.angle_gamma   90.00
#
_symmetry.space_group_name_H-M   'P 1'
#
loop_
_entity.id
_entity.type
_entity.pdbx_description
1 polymer ?
#
loop_
_entity_poly.entity_id
_entity_poly.type
_entity_poly.pdbx_seq_one_letter_code
_entity_poly.pdbx_strand_id
1 'polypeptide(L)'
;GKEGRADVMIAANAVNGTKGGLGSSYLSSIIQDFNREKGFASMGSGRGVASINLFNPHLSYKIYMVPGIMVFLLTIIGGSISALNIVSEKEKGTIEQINVSPVPKSLFLLSKLIPFWVIGFVLLTVAILIAWLIYGLVPEGSFGVIYLFAAVYLIAFTGFGLAISSFSSTQQQAMLTAFFFLIIF
;
A
#
# COMPACT_ATOMS: atom_id res chain seq x y z
N GLY A 1 39.40 13.87 -13.05
CA GLY A 1 39.44 15.30 -12.76
C GLY A 1 40.74 15.73 -12.13
N LYS A 2 41.24 16.86 -12.56
CA LYS A 2 42.54 17.41 -12.11
C LYS A 2 42.52 18.04 -10.71
N GLU A 3 41.43 17.97 -9.96
CA GLU A 3 41.26 18.65 -8.66
C GLU A 3 41.16 17.73 -7.45
N GLY A 4 41.39 16.44 -7.60
CA GLY A 4 41.39 15.50 -6.46
C GLY A 4 40.05 15.38 -5.69
N ARG A 5 38.96 15.91 -6.26
CA ARG A 5 37.59 15.78 -5.73
C ARG A 5 36.74 14.98 -6.71
N ALA A 6 36.13 13.93 -6.24
CA ALA A 6 35.12 13.18 -6.96
C ALA A 6 33.92 12.98 -6.05
N ASP A 7 32.79 13.50 -6.48
CA ASP A 7 31.52 13.25 -5.80
C ASP A 7 30.91 11.99 -6.40
N VAL A 8 30.66 11.00 -5.55
CA VAL A 8 30.01 9.74 -5.93
C VAL A 8 28.60 9.74 -5.34
N MET A 9 27.60 9.72 -6.22
CA MET A 9 26.23 9.57 -5.82
C MET A 9 25.85 8.09 -5.76
N ILE A 10 25.33 7.64 -4.63
CA ILE A 10 24.79 6.30 -4.44
C ILE A 10 23.28 6.41 -4.28
N ALA A 11 22.53 5.90 -5.23
CA ALA A 11 21.08 5.81 -5.15
C ALA A 11 20.67 4.42 -4.66
N ALA A 12 20.15 4.33 -3.44
CA ALA A 12 19.61 3.09 -2.89
C ALA A 12 18.09 3.06 -3.06
N ASN A 13 17.55 1.93 -3.55
CA ASN A 13 16.10 1.73 -3.61
C ASN A 13 15.55 1.44 -2.22
N ALA A 14 14.72 2.32 -1.70
CA ALA A 14 14.13 2.25 -0.37
C ALA A 14 12.76 1.53 -0.33
N VAL A 15 12.33 0.89 -1.41
CA VAL A 15 11.08 0.09 -1.43
C VAL A 15 11.12 -1.00 -0.35
N ASN A 16 12.29 -1.62 -0.15
CA ASN A 16 12.54 -2.45 1.02
C ASN A 16 13.48 -1.68 1.96
N GLY A 17 12.92 -1.02 2.98
CA GLY A 17 13.66 -0.15 3.89
C GLY A 17 14.84 -0.84 4.58
N THR A 18 14.70 -2.13 4.92
CA THR A 18 15.77 -2.92 5.54
C THR A 18 16.92 -3.17 4.56
N LYS A 19 16.62 -3.62 3.33
CA LYS A 19 17.64 -3.87 2.32
C LYS A 19 18.30 -2.59 1.83
N GLY A 20 17.51 -1.54 1.61
CA GLY A 20 18.02 -0.22 1.22
C GLY A 20 18.91 0.40 2.31
N GLY A 21 18.51 0.31 3.58
CA GLY A 21 19.27 0.78 4.73
C GLY A 21 20.59 0.01 4.93
N LEU A 22 20.55 -1.31 4.90
CA LEU A 22 21.75 -2.14 5.01
C LEU A 22 22.70 -1.90 3.84
N GLY A 23 22.20 -1.89 2.58
CA GLY A 23 23.02 -1.66 1.41
C GLY A 23 23.70 -0.29 1.43
N SER A 24 23.00 0.77 1.82
CA SER A 24 23.57 2.11 1.93
C SER A 24 24.60 2.20 3.07
N SER A 25 24.37 1.55 4.21
CA SER A 25 25.32 1.54 5.33
C SER A 25 26.60 0.80 4.98
N TYR A 26 26.53 -0.35 4.30
CA TYR A 26 27.72 -1.08 3.83
C TYR A 26 28.52 -0.26 2.81
N LEU A 27 27.87 0.35 1.83
CA LEU A 27 28.57 1.18 0.86
C LEU A 27 29.21 2.40 1.53
N SER A 28 28.54 3.00 2.49
CA SER A 28 29.08 4.12 3.27
C SER A 28 30.32 3.71 4.06
N SER A 29 30.30 2.54 4.70
CA SER A 29 31.46 2.03 5.46
C SER A 29 32.65 1.73 4.52
N ILE A 30 32.42 1.09 3.37
CA ILE A 30 33.47 0.82 2.39
C ILE A 30 34.12 2.13 1.89
N ILE A 31 33.32 3.14 1.58
CA ILE A 31 33.85 4.45 1.15
C ILE A 31 34.65 5.13 2.27
N GLN A 32 34.17 5.04 3.52
CA GLN A 32 34.88 5.60 4.65
C GLN A 32 36.22 4.87 4.90
N ASP A 33 36.23 3.56 4.82
CA ASP A 33 37.45 2.73 4.97
C ASP A 33 38.45 3.02 3.86
N PHE A 34 37.98 3.12 2.60
CA PHE A 34 38.83 3.51 1.47
C PHE A 34 39.43 4.90 1.66
N ASN A 35 38.64 5.87 2.10
CA ASN A 35 39.12 7.23 2.36
C ASN A 35 40.15 7.25 3.50
N ARG A 36 39.98 6.41 4.50
CA ARG A 36 40.90 6.25 5.62
C ARG A 36 42.22 5.61 5.20
N GLU A 37 42.16 4.53 4.42
CA GLU A 37 43.32 3.81 3.91
C GLU A 37 44.19 4.68 2.97
N LYS A 38 43.56 5.51 2.17
CA LYS A 38 44.24 6.43 1.25
C LYS A 38 44.74 7.73 1.92
N GLY A 39 44.64 7.85 3.26
CA GLY A 39 45.08 9.02 3.99
C GLY A 39 44.26 10.30 3.76
N PHE A 40 43.10 10.18 3.09
CA PHE A 40 42.23 11.31 2.84
C PHE A 40 41.47 11.79 4.10
N ALA A 41 41.47 11.02 5.16
CA ALA A 41 40.82 11.36 6.43
C ALA A 41 41.51 12.53 7.17
N SER A 42 42.79 12.79 6.88
CA SER A 42 43.57 13.86 7.51
C SER A 42 43.46 15.23 6.81
N MET A 43 42.91 15.28 5.61
CA MET A 43 42.67 16.54 4.88
C MET A 43 41.26 17.07 5.14
N GLY A 44 41.13 17.86 6.15
CA GLY A 44 39.99 18.60 6.66
C GLY A 44 38.66 18.61 5.92
N SER A 45 37.60 18.45 6.70
CA SER A 45 36.20 18.91 6.51
C SER A 45 35.66 18.95 5.08
N GLY A 46 35.03 17.87 4.64
CA GLY A 46 34.24 17.85 3.40
C GLY A 46 34.15 16.51 2.69
N ARG A 47 34.78 15.45 3.21
CA ARG A 47 34.76 14.11 2.59
C ARG A 47 33.94 13.12 3.40
N GLY A 48 32.77 13.54 3.83
CA GLY A 48 31.81 12.70 4.53
C GLY A 48 30.78 12.13 3.58
N VAL A 49 30.22 10.96 3.92
CA VAL A 49 29.03 10.44 3.27
C VAL A 49 27.82 11.19 3.82
N ALA A 50 27.19 12.03 2.96
CA ALA A 50 25.94 12.69 3.29
C ALA A 50 24.78 11.80 2.82
N SER A 51 23.96 11.31 3.75
CA SER A 51 22.72 10.59 3.43
C SER A 51 21.57 11.57 3.29
N ILE A 52 20.94 11.59 2.12
CA ILE A 52 19.77 12.43 1.84
C ILE A 52 18.60 11.52 1.51
N ASN A 53 17.52 11.63 2.27
CA ASN A 53 16.27 10.92 1.99
C ASN A 53 15.39 11.81 1.10
N LEU A 54 15.23 11.45 -0.19
CA LEU A 54 14.56 12.28 -1.19
C LEU A 54 13.06 12.49 -0.92
N PHE A 55 12.36 11.45 -0.47
CA PHE A 55 10.90 11.49 -0.29
C PHE A 55 10.44 11.71 1.14
N ASN A 56 11.31 11.52 2.11
CA ASN A 56 11.04 11.77 3.52
C ASN A 56 12.29 12.25 4.24
N PRO A 57 12.71 13.53 4.02
CA PRO A 57 13.98 14.06 4.52
C PRO A 57 14.12 13.95 6.03
N HIS A 58 13.01 14.06 6.76
CA HIS A 58 12.98 14.02 8.23
C HIS A 58 12.67 12.64 8.81
N LEU A 59 12.60 11.58 7.96
CA LEU A 59 12.19 10.22 8.37
C LEU A 59 10.90 10.22 9.21
N SER A 60 9.95 11.09 8.83
CA SER A 60 8.70 11.23 9.54
C SER A 60 7.84 9.97 9.35
N TYR A 61 7.58 9.27 10.45
CA TYR A 61 6.77 8.07 10.47
C TYR A 61 5.34 8.29 9.93
N LYS A 62 4.80 9.49 10.15
CA LYS A 62 3.45 9.88 9.71
C LYS A 62 3.29 9.81 8.18
N ILE A 63 4.30 10.25 7.42
CA ILE A 63 4.25 10.26 5.95
C ILE A 63 4.16 8.84 5.38
N TYR A 64 4.68 7.86 6.08
CA TYR A 64 4.63 6.46 5.68
C TYR A 64 3.37 5.75 6.17
N MET A 65 3.04 5.89 7.46
CA MET A 65 1.98 5.13 8.11
C MET A 65 0.58 5.56 7.69
N VAL A 66 0.33 6.86 7.53
CA VAL A 66 -1.01 7.36 7.22
C VAL A 66 -1.52 6.84 5.87
N PRO A 67 -0.77 6.94 4.75
CA PRO A 67 -1.18 6.31 3.49
C PRO A 67 -1.30 4.79 3.58
N GLY A 68 -0.41 4.13 4.33
CA GLY A 68 -0.46 2.68 4.55
C GLY A 68 -1.77 2.23 5.20
N ILE A 69 -2.22 2.94 6.25
CA ILE A 69 -3.50 2.66 6.91
C ILE A 69 -4.68 2.89 5.95
N MET A 70 -4.64 3.93 5.11
CA MET A 70 -5.70 4.18 4.12
C MET A 70 -5.85 3.01 3.15
N VAL A 71 -4.74 2.51 2.58
CA VAL A 71 -4.74 1.36 1.67
C VAL A 71 -5.22 0.11 2.38
N PHE A 72 -4.77 -0.12 3.63
CA PHE A 72 -5.20 -1.25 4.45
C PHE A 72 -6.72 -1.27 4.67
N LEU A 73 -7.32 -0.12 5.00
CA LEU A 73 -8.76 0.01 5.16
C LEU A 73 -9.52 -0.27 3.86
N LEU A 74 -9.01 0.22 2.72
CA LEU A 74 -9.59 -0.08 1.40
C LEU A 74 -9.52 -1.58 1.07
N THR A 75 -8.42 -2.25 1.47
CA THR A 75 -8.26 -3.70 1.28
C THR A 75 -9.30 -4.49 2.07
N ILE A 76 -9.56 -4.11 3.33
CA ILE A 76 -10.57 -4.77 4.16
C ILE A 76 -11.96 -4.63 3.53
N ILE A 77 -12.34 -3.42 3.11
CA ILE A 77 -13.64 -3.17 2.50
C ILE A 77 -13.77 -3.90 1.17
N GLY A 78 -12.80 -3.73 0.27
CA GLY A 78 -12.83 -4.35 -1.05
C GLY A 78 -12.77 -5.87 -1.00
N GLY A 79 -11.89 -6.43 -0.19
CA GLY A 79 -11.65 -7.88 -0.13
C GLY A 79 -12.55 -8.60 0.87
N SER A 80 -12.37 -8.32 2.17
CA SER A 80 -12.99 -9.11 3.23
C SER A 80 -14.50 -8.89 3.34
N ILE A 81 -14.95 -7.62 3.37
CA ILE A 81 -16.37 -7.32 3.58
C ILE A 81 -17.21 -7.73 2.35
N SER A 82 -16.66 -7.53 1.13
CA SER A 82 -17.35 -7.96 -0.08
C SER A 82 -17.49 -9.49 -0.15
N ALA A 83 -16.44 -10.24 0.24
CA ALA A 83 -16.49 -11.69 0.32
C ALA A 83 -17.54 -12.19 1.32
N LEU A 84 -17.54 -11.60 2.54
CA LEU A 84 -18.51 -11.95 3.58
C LEU A 84 -19.95 -11.70 3.17
N ASN A 85 -20.24 -10.59 2.48
CA ASN A 85 -21.58 -10.29 2.01
C ASN A 85 -22.12 -11.36 1.07
N ILE A 86 -21.31 -11.83 0.11
CA ILE A 86 -21.71 -12.84 -0.86
C ILE A 86 -21.85 -14.21 -0.21
N VAL A 87 -20.94 -14.59 0.71
CA VAL A 87 -21.03 -15.86 1.43
C VAL A 87 -22.24 -15.87 2.37
N SER A 88 -22.59 -14.73 2.98
CA SER A 88 -23.81 -14.60 3.78
C SER A 88 -25.08 -14.95 2.97
N GLU A 89 -25.13 -14.57 1.69
CA GLU A 89 -26.24 -14.93 0.81
C GLU A 89 -26.25 -16.45 0.49
N LYS A 90 -25.08 -17.08 0.39
CA LYS A 90 -24.98 -18.54 0.25
C LYS A 90 -25.51 -19.25 1.48
N GLU A 91 -25.10 -18.85 2.68
CA GLU A 91 -25.55 -19.46 3.94
C GLU A 91 -27.06 -19.34 4.15
N LYS A 92 -27.65 -18.22 3.73
CA LYS A 92 -29.09 -17.97 3.83
C LYS A 92 -29.90 -18.68 2.75
N GLY A 93 -29.25 -19.35 1.77
CA GLY A 93 -29.93 -19.98 0.66
C GLY A 93 -30.53 -19.00 -0.37
N THR A 94 -30.26 -17.70 -0.24
CA THR A 94 -30.81 -16.67 -1.15
C THR A 94 -30.27 -16.80 -2.57
N ILE A 95 -29.06 -17.35 -2.72
CA ILE A 95 -28.46 -17.60 -4.06
C ILE A 95 -29.27 -18.64 -4.85
N GLU A 96 -29.88 -19.63 -4.20
CA GLU A 96 -30.74 -20.61 -4.86
C GLU A 96 -31.98 -19.95 -5.45
N GLN A 97 -32.59 -19.01 -4.71
CA GLN A 97 -33.74 -18.24 -5.18
C GLN A 97 -33.38 -17.35 -6.38
N ILE A 98 -32.17 -16.81 -6.42
CA ILE A 98 -31.67 -16.01 -7.54
C ILE A 98 -31.41 -16.88 -8.76
N ASN A 99 -30.98 -18.12 -8.58
CA ASN A 99 -30.74 -19.05 -9.70
C ASN A 99 -32.02 -19.43 -10.47
N VAL A 100 -33.18 -19.37 -9.83
CA VAL A 100 -34.49 -19.62 -10.48
C VAL A 100 -35.17 -18.33 -10.95
N SER A 101 -34.58 -17.16 -10.64
CA SER A 101 -35.06 -15.86 -11.07
C SER A 101 -34.59 -15.53 -12.50
N PRO A 102 -35.34 -14.75 -13.30
CA PRO A 102 -34.90 -14.30 -14.62
C PRO A 102 -33.78 -13.24 -14.59
N VAL A 103 -33.25 -12.89 -13.40
CA VAL A 103 -32.20 -11.88 -13.24
C VAL A 103 -30.84 -12.44 -13.64
N PRO A 104 -30.09 -11.78 -14.53
CA PRO A 104 -28.75 -12.22 -14.90
C PRO A 104 -27.79 -12.14 -13.67
N LYS A 105 -27.00 -13.18 -13.48
CA LYS A 105 -26.07 -13.31 -12.33
C LYS A 105 -25.07 -12.16 -12.23
N SER A 106 -24.64 -11.61 -13.36
CA SER A 106 -23.75 -10.44 -13.42
C SER A 106 -24.38 -9.21 -12.80
N LEU A 107 -25.67 -8.96 -13.07
CA LEU A 107 -26.39 -7.82 -12.51
C LEU A 107 -26.54 -7.96 -10.99
N PHE A 108 -26.84 -9.17 -10.51
CA PHE A 108 -26.87 -9.45 -9.08
C PHE A 108 -25.53 -9.17 -8.42
N LEU A 109 -24.42 -9.68 -8.98
CA LEU A 109 -23.08 -9.44 -8.44
C LEU A 109 -22.73 -7.94 -8.42
N LEU A 110 -22.98 -7.23 -9.52
CA LEU A 110 -22.72 -5.79 -9.59
C LEU A 110 -23.54 -5.00 -8.56
N SER A 111 -24.83 -5.33 -8.39
CA SER A 111 -25.66 -4.66 -7.38
C SER A 111 -25.14 -4.81 -5.96
N LYS A 112 -24.44 -5.91 -5.67
CA LYS A 112 -23.78 -6.15 -4.37
C LYS A 112 -22.42 -5.45 -4.26
N LEU A 113 -21.69 -5.28 -5.36
CA LEU A 113 -20.34 -4.66 -5.35
C LEU A 113 -20.37 -3.14 -5.35
N ILE A 114 -21.30 -2.52 -6.08
CA ILE A 114 -21.42 -1.05 -6.18
C ILE A 114 -21.45 -0.36 -4.81
N PRO A 115 -22.24 -0.81 -3.82
CA PRO A 115 -22.23 -0.20 -2.49
C PRO A 115 -20.85 -0.20 -1.82
N PHE A 116 -20.06 -1.26 -2.00
CA PHE A 116 -18.70 -1.32 -1.43
C PHE A 116 -17.74 -0.34 -2.10
N TRP A 117 -17.89 -0.10 -3.40
CA TRP A 117 -17.11 0.91 -4.09
C TRP A 117 -17.45 2.32 -3.59
N VAL A 118 -18.73 2.61 -3.42
CA VAL A 118 -19.18 3.90 -2.85
C VAL A 118 -18.63 4.09 -1.43
N ILE A 119 -18.76 3.08 -0.57
CA ILE A 119 -18.23 3.11 0.80
C ILE A 119 -16.70 3.27 0.78
N GLY A 120 -15.99 2.58 -0.11
CA GLY A 120 -14.55 2.71 -0.27
C GLY A 120 -14.12 4.13 -0.65
N PHE A 121 -14.81 4.79 -1.58
CA PHE A 121 -14.53 6.18 -1.94
C PHE A 121 -14.85 7.16 -0.82
N VAL A 122 -15.96 6.98 -0.12
CA VAL A 122 -16.31 7.80 1.05
C VAL A 122 -15.23 7.65 2.12
N LEU A 123 -14.82 6.43 2.43
CA LEU A 123 -13.78 6.17 3.42
C LEU A 123 -12.43 6.78 3.00
N LEU A 124 -12.04 6.68 1.73
CA LEU A 124 -10.83 7.32 1.22
C LEU A 124 -10.89 8.84 1.40
N THR A 125 -12.04 9.46 1.06
CA THR A 125 -12.24 10.90 1.23
C THR A 125 -12.11 11.31 2.69
N VAL A 126 -12.77 10.59 3.60
CA VAL A 126 -12.69 10.84 5.05
C VAL A 126 -11.26 10.66 5.56
N ALA A 127 -10.57 9.61 5.10
CA ALA A 127 -9.19 9.35 5.49
C ALA A 127 -8.23 10.45 5.02
N ILE A 128 -8.40 10.99 3.80
CA ILE A 128 -7.63 12.13 3.30
C ILE A 128 -7.93 13.39 4.13
N LEU A 129 -9.18 13.64 4.49
CA LEU A 129 -9.56 14.76 5.35
C LEU A 129 -8.91 14.66 6.74
N ILE A 130 -8.91 13.47 7.34
CA ILE A 130 -8.26 13.21 8.63
C ILE A 130 -6.74 13.43 8.51
N ALA A 131 -6.13 12.95 7.43
CA ALA A 131 -4.70 13.15 7.16
C ALA A 131 -4.34 14.63 7.07
N TRP A 132 -5.17 15.42 6.42
CA TRP A 132 -4.98 16.85 6.30
C TRP A 132 -5.22 17.59 7.63
N LEU A 133 -6.34 17.34 8.29
CA LEU A 133 -6.73 18.09 9.51
C LEU A 133 -5.87 17.75 10.73
N ILE A 134 -5.55 16.48 10.92
CA ILE A 134 -4.83 16.02 12.14
C ILE A 134 -3.32 15.99 11.94
N TYR A 135 -2.87 15.52 10.76
CA TYR A 135 -1.44 15.32 10.52
C TYR A 135 -0.81 16.40 9.64
N GLY A 136 -1.62 17.31 9.05
CA GLY A 136 -1.14 18.33 8.13
C GLY A 136 -0.56 17.76 6.82
N LEU A 137 -0.91 16.49 6.48
CA LEU A 137 -0.42 15.82 5.29
C LEU A 137 -1.31 16.14 4.11
N VAL A 138 -0.76 16.81 3.12
CA VAL A 138 -1.43 17.10 1.85
C VAL A 138 -0.75 16.27 0.76
N PRO A 139 -1.50 15.54 -0.08
CA PRO A 139 -0.94 14.89 -1.24
C PRO A 139 -0.32 15.91 -2.19
N GLU A 140 0.95 15.73 -2.57
CA GLU A 140 1.65 16.61 -3.53
C GLU A 140 1.18 16.39 -4.98
N GLY A 141 0.47 15.27 -5.23
CA GLY A 141 -0.02 14.88 -6.55
C GLY A 141 -1.49 15.29 -6.81
N SER A 142 -1.96 15.00 -8.03
CA SER A 142 -3.36 15.21 -8.40
C SER A 142 -4.29 14.26 -7.66
N PHE A 143 -5.32 14.81 -7.01
CA PHE A 143 -6.38 14.02 -6.39
C PHE A 143 -7.06 13.06 -7.37
N GLY A 144 -7.22 13.48 -8.64
CA GLY A 144 -7.81 12.63 -9.68
C GLY A 144 -7.03 11.32 -9.90
N VAL A 145 -5.70 11.38 -9.84
CA VAL A 145 -4.85 10.17 -9.94
C VAL A 145 -5.04 9.26 -8.74
N ILE A 146 -5.16 9.83 -7.53
CA ILE A 146 -5.38 9.05 -6.31
C ILE A 146 -6.72 8.31 -6.38
N TYR A 147 -7.79 9.01 -6.78
CA TYR A 147 -9.12 8.39 -6.92
C TYR A 147 -9.19 7.38 -8.06
N LEU A 148 -8.51 7.64 -9.18
CA LEU A 148 -8.41 6.67 -10.29
C LEU A 148 -7.71 5.39 -9.83
N PHE A 149 -6.59 5.54 -9.12
CA PHE A 149 -5.86 4.39 -8.60
C PHE A 149 -6.68 3.62 -7.57
N ALA A 150 -7.38 4.33 -6.68
CA ALA A 150 -8.30 3.73 -5.71
C ALA A 150 -9.46 2.99 -6.39
N ALA A 151 -9.98 3.50 -7.51
CA ALA A 151 -11.02 2.82 -8.29
C ALA A 151 -10.53 1.47 -8.83
N VAL A 152 -9.35 1.47 -9.49
CA VAL A 152 -8.74 0.23 -10.01
C VAL A 152 -8.45 -0.75 -8.87
N TYR A 153 -7.94 -0.23 -7.76
CA TYR A 153 -7.64 -1.02 -6.57
C TYR A 153 -8.89 -1.68 -5.98
N LEU A 154 -9.97 -0.92 -5.78
CA LEU A 154 -11.25 -1.43 -5.27
C LEU A 154 -11.84 -2.49 -6.20
N ILE A 155 -11.79 -2.29 -7.52
CA ILE A 155 -12.27 -3.28 -8.50
C ILE A 155 -11.46 -4.58 -8.38
N ALA A 156 -10.13 -4.49 -8.28
CA ALA A 156 -9.27 -5.65 -8.15
C ALA A 156 -9.54 -6.42 -6.84
N PHE A 157 -9.62 -5.71 -5.71
CA PHE A 157 -9.84 -6.34 -4.41
C PHE A 157 -11.26 -6.85 -4.21
N THR A 158 -12.28 -6.20 -4.78
CA THR A 158 -13.64 -6.77 -4.80
C THR A 158 -13.72 -8.01 -5.66
N GLY A 159 -13.01 -8.05 -6.80
CA GLY A 159 -12.85 -9.27 -7.61
C GLY A 159 -12.17 -10.40 -6.85
N PHE A 160 -11.15 -10.07 -6.04
CA PHE A 160 -10.50 -11.01 -5.15
C PHE A 160 -11.45 -11.52 -4.04
N GLY A 161 -12.27 -10.63 -3.45
CA GLY A 161 -13.34 -11.00 -2.52
C GLY A 161 -14.35 -11.97 -3.13
N LEU A 162 -14.73 -11.77 -4.41
CA LEU A 162 -15.55 -12.71 -5.17
C LEU A 162 -14.89 -14.09 -5.30
N ALA A 163 -13.58 -14.13 -5.59
CA ALA A 163 -12.83 -15.38 -5.67
C ALA A 163 -12.87 -16.13 -4.33
N ILE A 164 -12.58 -15.45 -3.21
CA ILE A 164 -12.68 -16.04 -1.87
C ILE A 164 -14.08 -16.59 -1.61
N SER A 165 -15.12 -15.83 -1.95
CA SER A 165 -16.51 -16.25 -1.75
C SER A 165 -16.89 -17.49 -2.55
N SER A 166 -16.24 -17.72 -3.70
CA SER A 166 -16.48 -18.88 -4.53
C SER A 166 -16.03 -20.18 -3.87
N PHE A 167 -14.89 -20.14 -3.17
CA PHE A 167 -14.31 -21.28 -2.47
C PHE A 167 -14.87 -21.47 -1.04
N SER A 168 -15.54 -20.48 -0.48
CA SER A 168 -16.04 -20.51 0.88
C SER A 168 -17.51 -20.89 0.92
N SER A 169 -17.87 -21.79 1.83
CA SER A 169 -19.25 -22.20 2.10
C SER A 169 -19.86 -21.46 3.29
N THR A 170 -19.05 -21.01 4.22
CA THR A 170 -19.48 -20.29 5.43
C THR A 170 -18.76 -18.95 5.58
N GLN A 171 -19.42 -18.00 6.25
CA GLN A 171 -18.82 -16.68 6.55
C GLN A 171 -17.54 -16.81 7.35
N GLN A 172 -17.49 -17.77 8.29
CA GLN A 172 -16.31 -18.01 9.10
C GLN A 172 -15.12 -18.48 8.26
N GLN A 173 -15.35 -19.38 7.30
CA GLN A 173 -14.33 -19.82 6.35
C GLN A 173 -13.87 -18.68 5.46
N ALA A 174 -14.79 -17.87 4.93
CA ALA A 174 -14.45 -16.71 4.10
C ALA A 174 -13.60 -15.69 4.85
N MET A 175 -13.96 -15.41 6.12
CA MET A 175 -13.22 -14.50 6.97
C MET A 175 -11.79 -14.98 7.23
N LEU A 176 -11.60 -16.24 7.61
CA LEU A 176 -10.28 -16.81 7.84
C LEU A 176 -9.42 -16.78 6.56
N THR A 177 -10.03 -17.15 5.43
CA THR A 177 -9.34 -17.11 4.13
C THR A 177 -8.96 -15.69 3.75
N ALA A 178 -9.85 -14.71 3.91
CA ALA A 178 -9.59 -13.31 3.63
C ALA A 178 -8.47 -12.75 4.50
N PHE A 179 -8.45 -13.05 5.82
CA PHE A 179 -7.38 -12.63 6.72
C PHE A 179 -6.04 -13.28 6.37
N PHE A 180 -6.02 -14.55 5.98
CA PHE A 180 -4.81 -15.23 5.55
C PHE A 180 -4.17 -14.50 4.36
N PHE A 181 -4.96 -14.18 3.35
CA PHE A 181 -4.46 -13.43 2.19
C PHE A 181 -4.06 -11.99 2.54
N LEU A 182 -4.79 -11.32 3.44
CA LEU A 182 -4.47 -9.96 3.87
C LEU A 182 -3.12 -9.88 4.62
N ILE A 183 -2.71 -10.95 5.29
CA ILE A 183 -1.40 -11.02 5.97
C ILE A 183 -0.27 -11.30 4.97
N ILE A 184 -0.55 -12.02 3.89
CA ILE A 184 0.46 -12.36 2.87
C ILE A 184 0.74 -11.19 1.93
N PHE A 185 -0.27 -10.40 1.58
CA PHE A 185 -0.18 -9.23 0.69
C PHE A 185 0.12 -7.95 1.45
#